data_8db0c0f005e54566f8b3771af30278e6
#
_entry.id   8db0c0f005e54566f8b3771af30278e6
#
_cell.length_a   1.000
_cell.length_b   1.000
_cell.length_c   1.000
_cell.angle_alpha   90.00
_cell.angle_beta   90.00
_cell.angle_gamma   90.00
#
_symmetry.space_group_name_H-M   'P 1'
#
loop_
_entity.id
_entity.type
_entity.pdbx_description
1 polymer ?
#
loop_
_entity_poly.entity_id
_entity_poly.type
_entity_poly.pdbx_seq_one_letter_code
_entity_poly.pdbx_strand_id
1 'polypeptide(L)'
;MDEFDKNFIKNMSPLLITAVVMFFLMVAYETKADEDKVMGYTEHGIPVTKAELEVKSVRVDTIRSWEWIEETDTLRLTLNRKKQVNVEFFNRCFDMPYATGLQFKPWGGFNSIGKGDSIMPISWSNRTALWPCTIKRITEVIEEKEDGEEN
;
A
#
# COMPACT_ATOMS: atom_id res chain seq x y z
N MET A 1 16.32 -8.73 29.26
CA MET A 1 15.42 -7.75 29.89
C MET A 1 16.16 -7.24 31.09
N ASP A 2 16.77 -6.05 30.93
CA ASP A 2 17.73 -5.51 31.87
C ASP A 2 17.05 -4.98 33.14
N GLU A 3 17.78 -4.96 34.25
CA GLU A 3 17.30 -4.54 35.57
C GLU A 3 16.73 -3.08 35.57
N PHE A 4 17.09 -2.31 34.55
CA PHE A 4 16.61 -0.94 34.34
C PHE A 4 15.12 -0.89 34.03
N ASP A 5 14.59 -1.84 33.25
CA ASP A 5 13.18 -1.91 32.86
C ASP A 5 12.26 -2.25 34.03
N LYS A 6 12.73 -3.05 34.98
CA LYS A 6 11.92 -3.45 36.15
C LYS A 6 11.69 -2.30 37.13
N ASN A 7 12.67 -1.41 37.29
CA ASN A 7 12.56 -0.28 38.20
C ASN A 7 11.71 0.86 37.63
N PHE A 8 11.67 1.02 36.31
CA PHE A 8 10.85 2.02 35.66
C PHE A 8 9.36 1.73 35.82
N ILE A 9 8.95 0.50 35.65
CA ILE A 9 7.54 0.07 35.76
C ILE A 9 7.06 0.17 37.23
N LYS A 10 7.95 -0.08 38.20
CA LYS A 10 7.59 -0.10 39.64
C LYS A 10 7.29 1.30 40.21
N ASN A 11 7.81 2.35 39.58
CA ASN A 11 7.62 3.75 39.99
C ASN A 11 6.56 4.51 39.21
N MET A 12 5.95 3.88 38.18
CA MET A 12 4.85 4.52 37.45
C MET A 12 3.57 4.52 38.31
N SER A 13 2.98 5.71 38.45
CA SER A 13 1.67 5.85 39.07
C SER A 13 0.64 4.98 38.32
N PRO A 14 -0.24 4.26 39.01
CA PRO A 14 -1.29 3.43 38.37
C PRO A 14 -2.15 4.23 37.41
N LEU A 15 -2.32 5.52 37.63
CA LEU A 15 -2.98 6.44 36.68
C LEU A 15 -2.25 6.56 35.32
N LEU A 16 -0.92 6.55 35.33
CA LEU A 16 -0.10 6.68 34.14
C LEU A 16 -0.12 5.38 33.29
N ILE A 17 -0.15 4.24 33.99
CA ILE A 17 -0.27 2.93 33.34
C ILE A 17 -1.63 2.78 32.63
N THR A 18 -2.72 3.19 33.30
CA THR A 18 -4.06 3.14 32.69
C THR A 18 -4.17 4.08 31.48
N ALA A 19 -3.58 5.28 31.55
CA ALA A 19 -3.57 6.21 30.41
C ALA A 19 -2.81 5.66 29.21
N VAL A 20 -1.65 5.02 29.41
CA VAL A 20 -0.86 4.40 28.34
C VAL A 20 -1.60 3.22 27.71
N VAL A 21 -2.20 2.35 28.53
CA VAL A 21 -2.98 1.21 28.03
C VAL A 21 -4.20 1.68 27.23
N MET A 22 -4.91 2.71 27.70
CA MET A 22 -6.05 3.28 26.97
C MET A 22 -5.63 3.93 25.65
N PHE A 23 -4.47 4.59 25.62
CA PHE A 23 -3.93 5.15 24.38
C PHE A 23 -3.61 4.06 23.35
N PHE A 24 -2.95 2.98 23.77
CA PHE A 24 -2.66 1.85 22.86
C PHE A 24 -3.93 1.15 22.37
N LEU A 25 -4.96 1.03 23.21
CA LEU A 25 -6.25 0.47 22.81
C LEU A 25 -6.97 1.36 21.81
N MET A 26 -6.93 2.69 21.98
CA MET A 26 -7.51 3.64 21.00
C MET A 26 -6.80 3.56 19.65
N VAL A 27 -5.47 3.57 19.63
CA VAL A 27 -4.70 3.46 18.38
C VAL A 27 -4.96 2.12 17.67
N ALA A 28 -5.06 1.01 18.42
CA ALA A 28 -5.38 -0.30 17.86
C ALA A 28 -6.82 -0.37 17.31
N TYR A 29 -7.76 0.38 17.89
CA TYR A 29 -9.14 0.43 17.43
C TYR A 29 -9.27 1.23 16.14
N GLU A 30 -8.57 2.36 16.01
CA GLU A 30 -8.58 3.16 14.78
C GLU A 30 -7.97 2.43 13.58
N THR A 31 -6.88 1.68 13.79
CA THR A 31 -6.26 0.90 12.70
C THR A 31 -7.16 -0.23 12.20
N LYS A 32 -7.96 -0.84 13.07
CA LYS A 32 -8.89 -1.93 12.68
C LYS A 32 -10.14 -1.41 11.96
N ALA A 33 -10.62 -0.21 12.36
CA ALA A 33 -11.80 0.40 11.73
C ALA A 33 -11.57 0.82 10.27
N ASP A 34 -10.30 1.06 9.86
CA ASP A 34 -9.97 1.46 8.50
C ASP A 34 -9.88 0.24 7.54
N GLU A 35 -9.62 -0.96 8.07
CA GLU A 35 -9.60 -2.21 7.29
C GLU A 35 -11.01 -2.71 6.94
N ASP A 36 -12.00 -2.44 7.79
CA ASP A 36 -13.38 -2.89 7.60
C ASP A 36 -14.24 -1.90 6.77
N LYS A 37 -13.64 -0.80 6.31
CA LYS A 37 -14.36 0.19 5.48
C LYS A 37 -14.73 -0.43 4.14
N VAL A 38 -16.03 -0.52 3.88
CA VAL A 38 -16.58 -0.97 2.59
C VAL A 38 -16.13 0.03 1.51
N MET A 39 -15.41 -0.47 0.49
CA MET A 39 -14.88 0.30 -0.62
C MET A 39 -15.76 0.21 -1.88
N GLY A 40 -16.70 -0.73 -1.91
CA GLY A 40 -17.59 -0.96 -3.04
C GLY A 40 -18.43 -2.22 -2.85
N TYR A 41 -19.14 -2.60 -3.91
CA TYR A 41 -19.93 -3.82 -3.95
C TYR A 41 -19.55 -4.64 -5.19
N THR A 42 -19.55 -5.96 -5.08
CA THR A 42 -19.39 -6.86 -6.24
C THR A 42 -20.64 -6.80 -7.13
N GLU A 43 -20.55 -7.35 -8.35
CA GLU A 43 -21.72 -7.49 -9.26
C GLU A 43 -22.93 -8.20 -8.60
N HIS A 44 -22.71 -8.92 -7.51
CA HIS A 44 -23.75 -9.63 -6.75
C HIS A 44 -24.18 -8.89 -5.47
N GLY A 45 -23.82 -7.62 -5.30
CA GLY A 45 -24.19 -6.79 -4.16
C GLY A 45 -23.47 -7.16 -2.85
N ILE A 46 -22.35 -7.92 -2.91
CA ILE A 46 -21.57 -8.26 -1.72
C ILE A 46 -20.63 -7.09 -1.42
N PRO A 47 -20.63 -6.53 -0.19
CA PRO A 47 -19.73 -5.45 0.18
C PRO A 47 -18.29 -5.91 0.13
N VAL A 48 -17.42 -5.12 -0.50
CA VAL A 48 -15.98 -5.40 -0.61
C VAL A 48 -15.23 -4.46 0.32
N THR A 49 -14.43 -5.03 1.21
CA THR A 49 -13.59 -4.28 2.13
C THR A 49 -12.21 -4.01 1.51
N LYS A 50 -11.49 -3.05 2.07
CA LYS A 50 -10.13 -2.70 1.64
C LYS A 50 -9.17 -3.91 1.70
N ALA A 51 -9.34 -4.80 2.67
CA ALA A 51 -8.55 -6.02 2.84
C ALA A 51 -8.82 -7.05 1.72
N GLU A 52 -10.05 -7.14 1.24
CA GLU A 52 -10.44 -8.08 0.19
C GLU A 52 -9.93 -7.68 -1.19
N LEU A 53 -9.60 -6.40 -1.39
CA LEU A 53 -8.99 -5.88 -2.61
C LEU A 53 -7.46 -6.03 -2.62
N GLU A 54 -6.86 -6.46 -1.52
CA GLU A 54 -5.41 -6.58 -1.45
C GLU A 54 -4.91 -7.76 -2.29
N VAL A 55 -4.03 -7.44 -3.22
CA VAL A 55 -3.38 -8.41 -4.11
C VAL A 55 -2.02 -8.78 -3.52
N LYS A 56 -1.80 -10.06 -3.23
CA LYS A 56 -0.55 -10.53 -2.62
C LYS A 56 0.68 -10.26 -3.48
N SER A 57 0.55 -10.46 -4.81
CA SER A 57 1.64 -10.21 -5.75
C SER A 57 1.14 -10.01 -7.17
N VAL A 58 1.90 -9.27 -7.97
CA VAL A 58 1.65 -9.00 -9.39
C VAL A 58 2.84 -9.48 -10.21
N ARG A 59 2.60 -10.22 -11.28
CA ARG A 59 3.65 -10.65 -12.21
C ARG A 59 4.14 -9.48 -13.06
N VAL A 60 5.45 -9.25 -13.07
CA VAL A 60 6.07 -8.13 -13.80
C VAL A 60 5.82 -8.20 -15.30
N ASP A 61 5.83 -9.41 -15.89
CA ASP A 61 5.57 -9.64 -17.33
C ASP A 61 4.13 -9.34 -17.75
N THR A 62 3.21 -9.19 -16.82
CA THR A 62 1.81 -8.81 -17.10
C THR A 62 1.59 -7.30 -17.13
N ILE A 63 2.53 -6.51 -16.65
CA ILE A 63 2.43 -5.05 -16.59
C ILE A 63 2.59 -4.47 -18.00
N ARG A 64 1.64 -3.65 -18.45
CA ARG A 64 1.59 -3.03 -19.78
C ARG A 64 1.92 -1.55 -19.75
N SER A 65 1.41 -0.84 -18.76
CA SER A 65 1.66 0.59 -18.57
C SER A 65 1.58 0.93 -17.09
N TRP A 66 2.01 2.12 -16.77
CA TRP A 66 1.94 2.65 -15.42
C TRP A 66 1.64 4.15 -15.46
N GLU A 67 1.07 4.65 -14.38
CA GLU A 67 0.72 6.04 -14.17
C GLU A 67 0.97 6.41 -12.72
N TRP A 68 1.53 7.59 -12.47
CA TRP A 68 1.68 8.13 -11.14
C TRP A 68 0.49 9.03 -10.80
N ILE A 69 -0.18 8.77 -9.68
CA ILE A 69 -1.30 9.56 -9.19
C ILE A 69 -0.80 10.43 -8.05
N GLU A 70 -0.56 11.72 -8.35
CA GLU A 70 0.04 12.67 -7.41
C GLU A 70 -0.83 12.93 -6.18
N GLU A 71 -2.16 12.94 -6.34
CA GLU A 71 -3.11 13.25 -5.27
C GLU A 71 -3.04 12.24 -4.11
N THR A 72 -2.67 11.01 -4.41
CA THR A 72 -2.63 9.91 -3.44
C THR A 72 -1.24 9.34 -3.23
N ASP A 73 -0.21 9.89 -3.87
CA ASP A 73 1.16 9.33 -3.89
C ASP A 73 1.16 7.82 -4.23
N THR A 74 0.37 7.44 -5.24
CA THR A 74 0.11 6.04 -5.59
C THR A 74 0.55 5.74 -7.02
N LEU A 75 1.18 4.60 -7.25
CA LEU A 75 1.51 4.11 -8.58
C LEU A 75 0.40 3.18 -9.08
N ARG A 76 -0.28 3.56 -10.16
CA ARG A 76 -1.24 2.69 -10.85
C ARG A 76 -0.55 1.88 -11.91
N LEU A 77 -0.73 0.56 -11.87
CA LEU A 77 -0.22 -0.37 -12.88
C LEU A 77 -1.39 -0.94 -13.67
N THR A 78 -1.32 -0.84 -14.99
CA THR A 78 -2.26 -1.51 -15.89
C THR A 78 -1.68 -2.85 -16.31
N LEU A 79 -2.41 -3.91 -16.02
CA LEU A 79 -2.04 -5.29 -16.31
C LEU A 79 -2.68 -5.77 -17.62
N ASN A 80 -2.38 -7.01 -18.01
CA ASN A 80 -3.08 -7.70 -19.06
C ASN A 80 -4.60 -7.67 -18.84
N ARG A 81 -5.39 -7.63 -19.93
CA ARG A 81 -6.86 -7.57 -19.90
C ARG A 81 -7.43 -6.30 -19.24
N LYS A 82 -6.69 -5.20 -19.30
CA LYS A 82 -7.08 -3.90 -18.73
C LYS A 82 -7.30 -3.90 -17.19
N LYS A 83 -6.89 -4.96 -16.49
CA LYS A 83 -6.90 -4.99 -15.03
C LYS A 83 -5.99 -3.91 -14.49
N GLN A 84 -6.43 -3.16 -13.49
CA GLN A 84 -5.63 -2.11 -12.86
C GLN A 84 -5.38 -2.44 -11.39
N VAL A 85 -4.20 -2.11 -10.93
CA VAL A 85 -3.84 -2.22 -9.51
C VAL A 85 -3.14 -0.94 -9.07
N ASN A 86 -3.43 -0.50 -7.86
CA ASN A 86 -2.75 0.59 -7.20
C ASN A 86 -1.68 0.04 -6.26
N VAL A 87 -0.49 0.62 -6.33
CA VAL A 87 0.66 0.28 -5.49
C VAL A 87 0.91 1.43 -4.53
N GLU A 88 0.74 1.19 -3.25
CA GLU A 88 1.08 2.11 -2.17
C GLU A 88 2.49 1.80 -1.65
N PHE A 89 3.22 2.83 -1.23
CA PHE A 89 4.58 2.70 -0.72
C PHE A 89 4.65 3.02 0.78
N PHE A 90 5.66 2.44 1.48
CA PHE A 90 5.90 2.76 2.89
C PHE A 90 6.32 4.20 3.10
N ASN A 91 7.12 4.74 2.16
CA ASN A 91 7.63 6.10 2.20
C ASN A 91 7.23 6.84 0.92
N ARG A 92 7.18 8.15 0.98
CA ARG A 92 6.92 8.99 -0.19
C ARG A 92 8.00 8.78 -1.25
N CYS A 93 7.57 8.51 -2.49
CA CYS A 93 8.44 8.31 -3.65
C CYS A 93 8.64 9.63 -4.41
N PHE A 94 9.53 10.48 -3.92
CA PHE A 94 9.75 11.83 -4.48
C PHE A 94 10.15 11.84 -5.96
N ASP A 95 10.83 10.79 -6.42
CA ASP A 95 11.34 10.71 -7.79
C ASP A 95 10.34 10.10 -8.78
N MET A 96 9.23 9.53 -8.29
CA MET A 96 8.25 8.85 -9.12
C MET A 96 7.56 9.77 -10.14
N PRO A 97 7.17 11.03 -9.81
CA PRO A 97 6.58 11.96 -10.77
C PRO A 97 7.48 12.27 -11.97
N TYR A 98 8.79 12.15 -11.80
CA TYR A 98 9.80 12.46 -12.83
C TYR A 98 10.34 11.22 -13.54
N ALA A 99 9.80 10.04 -13.19
CA ALA A 99 10.23 8.79 -13.79
C ALA A 99 9.77 8.70 -15.26
N THR A 100 10.67 8.21 -16.09
CA THR A 100 10.37 7.88 -17.50
C THR A 100 10.31 6.37 -17.72
N GLY A 101 10.69 5.60 -16.70
CA GLY A 101 10.63 4.15 -16.69
C GLY A 101 10.66 3.61 -15.26
N LEU A 102 10.35 2.33 -15.12
CA LEU A 102 10.36 1.64 -13.85
C LEU A 102 11.23 0.39 -13.93
N GLN A 103 12.03 0.16 -12.91
CA GLN A 103 12.73 -1.10 -12.69
C GLN A 103 12.14 -1.79 -11.47
N PHE A 104 11.64 -3.00 -11.65
CA PHE A 104 11.12 -3.82 -10.58
C PHE A 104 12.23 -4.66 -9.96
N LYS A 105 12.33 -4.64 -8.63
CA LYS A 105 13.29 -5.45 -7.86
C LYS A 105 12.54 -6.38 -6.91
N PRO A 106 12.10 -7.54 -7.40
CA PRO A 106 11.48 -8.54 -6.54
C PRO A 106 12.50 -9.16 -5.59
N TRP A 107 12.14 -9.31 -4.34
CA TRP A 107 12.94 -10.07 -3.39
C TRP A 107 12.76 -11.56 -3.67
N GLY A 108 13.86 -12.28 -3.85
CA GLY A 108 13.83 -13.72 -4.11
C GLY A 108 13.92 -14.13 -5.59
N GLY A 109 14.07 -13.19 -6.51
CA GLY A 109 14.35 -13.49 -7.94
C GLY A 109 13.17 -14.01 -8.74
N PHE A 110 11.95 -13.97 -8.19
CA PHE A 110 10.73 -14.32 -8.90
C PHE A 110 10.28 -13.16 -9.80
N ASN A 111 9.63 -13.48 -10.93
CA ASN A 111 9.07 -12.48 -11.85
C ASN A 111 7.73 -11.90 -11.32
N SER A 112 7.66 -11.62 -10.03
CA SER A 112 6.48 -11.03 -9.39
C SER A 112 6.91 -10.07 -8.27
N ILE A 113 6.15 -9.00 -8.12
CA ILE A 113 6.32 -8.00 -7.06
C ILE A 113 5.17 -8.05 -6.08
N GLY A 114 5.46 -7.83 -4.81
CA GLY A 114 4.50 -7.82 -3.73
C GLY A 114 4.94 -6.89 -2.58
N LYS A 115 4.28 -6.99 -1.45
CA LYS A 115 4.63 -6.24 -0.25
C LYS A 115 6.09 -6.50 0.16
N GLY A 116 6.85 -5.43 0.41
CA GLY A 116 8.26 -5.47 0.78
C GLY A 116 9.22 -5.43 -0.40
N ASP A 117 8.77 -5.70 -1.62
CA ASP A 117 9.58 -5.52 -2.82
C ASP A 117 9.80 -4.04 -3.15
N SER A 118 10.73 -3.75 -4.05
CA SER A 118 11.05 -2.37 -4.41
C SER A 118 10.84 -2.10 -5.88
N ILE A 119 10.34 -0.90 -6.16
CA ILE A 119 10.25 -0.31 -7.49
C ILE A 119 11.24 0.85 -7.55
N MET A 120 12.10 0.87 -8.57
CA MET A 120 13.05 1.96 -8.79
C MET A 120 12.58 2.79 -9.96
N PRO A 121 12.28 4.09 -9.77
CA PRO A 121 12.08 5.01 -10.87
C PRO A 121 13.39 5.20 -11.65
N ILE A 122 13.29 5.32 -12.97
CA ILE A 122 14.42 5.55 -13.87
C ILE A 122 14.20 6.88 -14.56
N SER A 123 15.20 7.76 -14.53
CA SER A 123 15.19 9.01 -15.29
C SER A 123 16.08 8.89 -16.53
N TRP A 124 15.55 9.29 -17.70
CA TRP A 124 16.33 9.29 -18.95
C TRP A 124 17.47 10.30 -18.94
N SER A 125 17.30 11.43 -18.25
CA SER A 125 18.29 12.53 -18.25
C SER A 125 19.65 12.12 -17.69
N ASN A 126 19.67 11.17 -16.74
CA ASN A 126 20.89 10.76 -16.06
C ASN A 126 21.22 9.28 -16.21
N ARG A 127 20.35 8.45 -16.80
CA ARG A 127 20.44 6.97 -16.81
C ARG A 127 20.73 6.39 -15.42
N THR A 128 20.44 7.15 -14.39
CA THR A 128 20.70 6.80 -12.99
C THR A 128 19.41 6.28 -12.41
N ALA A 129 19.46 5.11 -11.80
CA ALA A 129 18.38 4.62 -10.98
C ALA A 129 18.26 5.54 -9.76
N LEU A 130 17.07 6.05 -9.54
CA LEU A 130 16.74 6.91 -8.41
C LEU A 130 16.50 6.06 -7.15
N TRP A 131 16.07 6.67 -6.04
CA TRP A 131 15.89 5.94 -4.80
C TRP A 131 14.79 4.87 -4.90
N PRO A 132 15.02 3.64 -4.38
CA PRO A 132 14.03 2.58 -4.43
C PRO A 132 12.84 2.91 -3.53
N CYS A 133 11.63 2.70 -4.06
CA CYS A 133 10.38 2.82 -3.33
C CYS A 133 9.91 1.43 -2.89
N THR A 134 9.78 1.20 -1.59
CA THR A 134 9.38 -0.09 -1.05
C THR A 134 7.86 -0.20 -1.02
N ILE A 135 7.32 -1.27 -1.59
CA ILE A 135 5.89 -1.54 -1.68
C ILE A 135 5.32 -1.85 -0.29
N LYS A 136 4.32 -1.08 0.11
CA LYS A 136 3.54 -1.28 1.33
C LYS A 136 2.38 -2.25 1.08
N ARG A 137 1.65 -2.02 -0.01
CA ARG A 137 0.45 -2.77 -0.38
C ARG A 137 0.16 -2.61 -1.87
N ILE A 138 -0.49 -3.63 -2.43
CA ILE A 138 -1.05 -3.59 -3.78
C ILE A 138 -2.55 -3.86 -3.66
N THR A 139 -3.40 -3.02 -4.26
CA THR A 139 -4.85 -3.18 -4.25
C THR A 139 -5.40 -3.22 -5.66
N GLU A 140 -6.41 -4.04 -5.91
CA GLU A 140 -7.11 -4.06 -7.20
C GLU A 140 -8.02 -2.84 -7.31
N VAL A 141 -8.03 -2.20 -8.49
CA VAL A 141 -8.97 -1.11 -8.80
C VAL A 141 -10.25 -1.75 -9.35
N ILE A 142 -11.36 -1.54 -8.64
CA ILE A 142 -12.68 -1.89 -9.16
C ILE A 142 -13.15 -0.69 -9.98
N GLU A 143 -13.28 -0.85 -11.30
CA GLU A 143 -13.98 0.12 -12.14
C GLU A 143 -15.47 0.01 -11.77
N GLU A 144 -16.04 1.03 -11.14
CA GLU A 144 -17.49 1.18 -11.11
C GLU A 144 -17.96 1.30 -12.57
N LYS A 145 -18.68 0.31 -13.05
CA LYS A 145 -19.43 0.49 -14.30
C LYS A 145 -20.42 1.61 -14.00
N GLU A 146 -20.18 2.79 -14.56
CA GLU A 146 -21.26 3.74 -14.76
C GLU A 146 -22.32 3.01 -15.58
N ASP A 147 -23.37 2.57 -14.90
CA ASP A 147 -24.57 2.06 -15.57
C ASP A 147 -25.08 3.20 -16.43
N GLY A 148 -24.68 3.13 -17.72
CA GLY A 148 -25.08 4.10 -18.71
C GLY A 148 -26.59 4.23 -18.70
N GLU A 149 -27.06 5.42 -18.42
CA GLU A 149 -28.41 5.86 -18.66
C GLU A 149 -28.83 5.39 -20.05
N GLU A 150 -29.62 4.35 -20.07
CA GLU A 150 -30.32 3.90 -21.25
C GLU A 150 -31.46 4.90 -21.50
N ASN A 151 -31.23 5.74 -22.51
CA ASN A 151 -32.23 6.69 -23.03
C ASN A 151 -32.99 6.04 -24.19
#